data_8aa066de1fca05a59e0112089a96a401
#
_entry.id   8aa066de1fca05a59e0112089a96a401
#
_cell.length_a   1.000
_cell.length_b   1.000
_cell.length_c   1.000
_cell.angle_alpha   90.00
_cell.angle_beta   90.00
_cell.angle_gamma   90.00
#
_symmetry.space_group_name_H-M   'P 1'
#
loop_
_entity.id
_entity.type
_entity.pdbx_description
1 polymer ?
#
loop_
_entity_poly.entity_id
_entity_poly.type
_entity_poly.pdbx_seq_one_letter_code
_entity_poly.pdbx_strand_id
1 'polypeptide(L)'
;MRWNWMPGALLVVAIASPSSAQISVYIGTPPPAVVYEEPEPPPSAGFVWIEGYWAPQGHHYKWVRGHWERPPFEGAYWVHPHYDHYREGWQCHEGHWDHEDHDNGHWREHGHGRGHHDHDDEDRD
;
A
#
# COMPACT_ATOMS: atom_id res chain seq x y z
N MET A 1 36.08 -45.82 39.80
CA MET A 1 35.90 -44.81 38.76
C MET A 1 34.43 -44.65 38.50
N ARG A 2 33.81 -43.51 38.93
CA ARG A 2 32.41 -43.21 38.71
C ARG A 2 32.34 -42.25 37.53
N TRP A 3 31.80 -42.70 36.41
CA TRP A 3 31.55 -41.87 35.23
C TRP A 3 30.20 -41.19 35.41
N ASN A 4 30.22 -39.90 35.73
CA ASN A 4 29.05 -39.07 35.74
C ASN A 4 28.71 -38.65 34.31
N TRP A 5 27.68 -39.23 33.73
CA TRP A 5 27.06 -38.74 32.56
C TRP A 5 26.07 -37.63 32.96
N MET A 6 26.43 -36.40 32.64
CA MET A 6 25.50 -35.28 32.67
C MET A 6 24.70 -35.31 31.37
N PRO A 7 23.36 -35.36 31.40
CA PRO A 7 22.57 -35.10 30.24
C PRO A 7 22.51 -33.57 30.02
N GLY A 8 23.12 -33.11 28.91
CA GLY A 8 23.03 -31.74 28.48
C GLY A 8 21.59 -31.43 28.05
N ALA A 9 20.92 -30.58 28.82
CA ALA A 9 19.62 -30.03 28.46
C ALA A 9 19.81 -29.06 27.30
N LEU A 10 19.32 -29.43 26.11
CA LEU A 10 19.27 -28.57 24.93
C LEU A 10 18.13 -27.58 25.11
N LEU A 11 18.46 -26.36 25.50
CA LEU A 11 17.53 -25.27 25.61
C LEU A 11 17.16 -24.75 24.19
N VAL A 12 16.03 -25.20 23.66
CA VAL A 12 15.50 -24.66 22.41
C VAL A 12 14.84 -23.31 22.72
N VAL A 13 15.53 -22.22 22.40
CA VAL A 13 14.98 -20.88 22.45
C VAL A 13 14.13 -20.69 21.20
N ALA A 14 12.82 -20.80 21.36
CA ALA A 14 11.88 -20.42 20.34
C ALA A 14 11.87 -18.88 20.20
N ILE A 15 12.45 -18.38 19.11
CA ILE A 15 12.40 -16.96 18.75
C ILE A 15 10.98 -16.72 18.21
N ALA A 16 10.08 -16.21 19.06
CA ALA A 16 8.79 -15.72 18.63
C ALA A 16 9.02 -14.44 17.83
N SER A 17 8.82 -14.50 16.52
CA SER A 17 8.78 -13.31 15.67
C SER A 17 7.58 -12.45 16.07
N PRO A 18 7.74 -11.14 16.32
CA PRO A 18 6.62 -10.28 16.57
C PRO A 18 5.79 -10.19 15.29
N SER A 19 4.62 -10.80 15.31
CA SER A 19 3.59 -10.57 14.31
C SER A 19 3.13 -9.13 14.46
N SER A 20 3.52 -8.24 13.54
CA SER A 20 2.97 -6.89 13.46
C SER A 20 1.50 -7.02 13.03
N ALA A 21 0.61 -7.05 14.00
CA ALA A 21 -0.81 -6.94 13.74
C ALA A 21 -1.06 -5.52 13.20
N GLN A 22 -1.35 -5.39 11.90
CA GLN A 22 -1.80 -4.14 11.32
C GLN A 22 -3.21 -3.88 11.86
N ILE A 23 -3.34 -2.92 12.76
CA ILE A 23 -4.63 -2.49 13.29
C ILE A 23 -5.24 -1.55 12.25
N SER A 24 -6.28 -2.02 11.55
CA SER A 24 -7.08 -1.17 10.68
C SER A 24 -8.02 -0.32 11.52
N VAL A 25 -7.93 1.00 11.39
CA VAL A 25 -8.82 1.95 12.05
C VAL A 25 -9.90 2.38 11.07
N TYR A 26 -11.17 2.21 11.47
CA TYR A 26 -12.34 2.63 10.69
C TYR A 26 -13.05 3.79 11.38
N ILE A 27 -13.38 4.83 10.62
CA ILE A 27 -14.11 5.99 11.09
C ILE A 27 -15.51 5.96 10.47
N GLY A 28 -16.55 6.03 11.29
CA GLY A 28 -17.95 5.90 10.85
C GLY A 28 -18.47 7.07 10.01
N THR A 29 -17.80 8.22 10.06
CA THR A 29 -18.14 9.41 9.26
C THR A 29 -17.18 9.58 8.10
N PRO A 30 -17.63 10.10 6.94
CA PRO A 30 -16.73 10.36 5.82
C PRO A 30 -15.67 11.41 6.17
N PRO A 31 -14.49 11.35 5.53
CA PRO A 31 -13.49 12.40 5.69
C PRO A 31 -14.05 13.76 5.24
N PRO A 32 -13.66 14.85 5.92
CA PRO A 32 -14.04 16.19 5.49
C PRO A 32 -13.47 16.53 4.12
N ALA A 33 -14.01 17.58 3.48
CA ALA A 33 -13.48 18.09 2.23
C ALA A 33 -12.00 18.50 2.39
N VAL A 34 -11.19 18.22 1.38
CA VAL A 34 -9.77 18.59 1.37
C VAL A 34 -9.64 20.11 1.44
N VAL A 35 -8.74 20.58 2.30
CA VAL A 35 -8.39 22.01 2.39
C VAL A 35 -7.31 22.29 1.36
N TYR A 36 -7.59 23.23 0.45
CA TYR A 36 -6.57 23.69 -0.49
C TYR A 36 -5.56 24.58 0.23
N GLU A 37 -4.30 24.21 0.16
CA GLU A 37 -3.18 25.01 0.65
C GLU A 37 -2.33 25.45 -0.55
N GLU A 38 -2.06 26.74 -0.66
CA GLU A 38 -1.12 27.24 -1.65
C GLU A 38 0.31 26.95 -1.15
N PRO A 39 1.11 26.17 -1.90
CA PRO A 39 2.46 25.84 -1.46
C PRO A 39 3.33 27.10 -1.48
N GLU A 40 4.11 27.28 -0.42
CA GLU A 40 5.20 28.24 -0.41
C GLU A 40 6.27 27.83 -1.46
N PRO A 41 7.14 28.76 -1.89
CA PRO A 41 8.22 28.38 -2.80
C PRO A 41 9.07 27.23 -2.23
N PRO A 42 9.53 26.28 -3.08
CA PRO A 42 10.33 25.17 -2.61
C PRO A 42 11.64 25.65 -1.98
N PRO A 43 12.14 25.00 -0.92
CA PRO A 43 13.39 25.37 -0.25
C PRO A 43 14.59 25.31 -1.21
N SER A 44 14.59 24.37 -2.14
CA SER A 44 15.56 24.23 -3.22
C SER A 44 15.01 23.31 -4.32
N ALA A 45 15.77 23.19 -5.42
CA ALA A 45 15.43 22.25 -6.48
C ALA A 45 15.41 20.79 -5.98
N GLY A 46 14.52 19.96 -6.53
CA GLY A 46 14.40 18.54 -6.21
C GLY A 46 13.51 18.22 -4.99
N PHE A 47 12.83 19.23 -4.41
CA PHE A 47 11.76 18.99 -3.45
C PHE A 47 10.43 18.76 -4.17
N VAL A 48 9.59 17.92 -3.58
CA VAL A 48 8.22 17.63 -4.03
C VAL A 48 7.25 18.14 -2.98
N TRP A 49 6.18 18.80 -3.43
CA TRP A 49 5.12 19.24 -2.54
C TRP A 49 4.24 18.05 -2.18
N ILE A 50 4.16 17.76 -0.88
CA ILE A 50 3.25 16.79 -0.30
C ILE A 50 2.01 17.55 0.15
N GLU A 51 0.87 17.30 -0.51
CA GLU A 51 -0.38 17.95 -0.17
C GLU A 51 -0.87 17.55 1.22
N GLY A 52 -1.54 18.49 1.90
CA GLY A 52 -2.18 18.20 3.17
C GLY A 52 -3.31 17.19 3.02
N TYR A 53 -3.62 16.53 4.10
CA TYR A 53 -4.70 15.54 4.14
C TYR A 53 -5.31 15.42 5.53
N TRP A 54 -6.50 14.82 5.61
CA TRP A 54 -7.14 14.50 6.86
C TRP A 54 -6.64 13.15 7.37
N ALA A 55 -5.85 13.14 8.43
CA ALA A 55 -5.38 11.93 9.07
C ALA A 55 -6.38 11.41 10.11
N PRO A 56 -6.54 10.09 10.28
CA PRO A 56 -7.35 9.54 11.34
C PRO A 56 -6.69 9.78 12.70
N GLN A 57 -7.50 10.25 13.67
CA GLN A 57 -7.09 10.40 15.06
C GLN A 57 -8.20 9.84 15.97
N GLY A 58 -8.10 8.57 16.35
CA GLY A 58 -9.19 7.87 17.01
C GLY A 58 -10.43 7.79 16.11
N HIS A 59 -11.56 8.35 16.56
CA HIS A 59 -12.80 8.43 15.79
C HIS A 59 -13.01 9.75 15.07
N HIS A 60 -11.98 10.59 15.02
CA HIS A 60 -12.02 11.91 14.40
C HIS A 60 -10.94 12.05 13.32
N TYR A 61 -11.04 13.12 12.57
CA TYR A 61 -10.03 13.52 11.59
C TYR A 61 -9.24 14.70 12.09
N LYS A 62 -7.94 14.72 11.83
CA LYS A 62 -7.04 15.82 12.06
C LYS A 62 -6.41 16.24 10.75
N TRP A 63 -6.45 17.54 10.44
CA TRP A 63 -5.74 18.05 9.26
C TRP A 63 -4.23 18.03 9.47
N VAL A 64 -3.53 17.37 8.53
CA VAL A 64 -2.08 17.39 8.40
C VAL A 64 -1.75 18.35 7.26
N ARG A 65 -0.99 19.40 7.57
CA ARG A 65 -0.63 20.41 6.58
C ARG A 65 0.32 19.88 5.54
N GLY A 66 0.18 20.41 4.31
CA GLY A 66 1.15 20.16 3.24
C GLY A 66 2.55 20.66 3.60
N HIS A 67 3.55 20.04 3.01
CA HIS A 67 4.95 20.41 3.21
C HIS A 67 5.81 19.98 2.03
N TRP A 68 7.02 20.57 1.95
CA TRP A 68 8.02 20.15 0.99
C TRP A 68 8.84 18.99 1.54
N GLU A 69 9.04 17.95 0.71
CA GLU A 69 9.85 16.81 1.07
C GLU A 69 10.79 16.41 -0.08
N ARG A 70 11.96 15.93 0.26
CA ARG A 70 12.90 15.42 -0.74
C ARG A 70 12.63 13.95 -0.99
N PRO A 71 12.44 13.54 -2.26
CA PRO A 71 12.32 12.14 -2.61
C PRO A 71 13.49 11.31 -2.05
N PRO A 72 13.24 10.13 -1.48
CA PRO A 72 14.27 9.32 -0.84
C PRO A 72 15.27 8.72 -1.82
N PHE A 73 14.90 8.63 -3.11
CA PHE A 73 15.74 8.11 -4.20
C PHE A 73 15.31 8.74 -5.53
N GLU A 74 16.16 8.60 -6.54
CA GLU A 74 15.88 9.11 -7.89
C GLU A 74 14.74 8.32 -8.53
N GLY A 75 13.77 9.05 -9.13
CA GLY A 75 12.58 8.43 -9.72
C GLY A 75 11.46 8.11 -8.74
N ALA A 76 11.64 8.41 -7.45
CA ALA A 76 10.55 8.27 -6.49
C ALA A 76 9.42 9.26 -6.78
N TYR A 77 8.18 8.79 -6.72
CA TYR A 77 6.99 9.62 -6.76
C TYR A 77 6.13 9.41 -5.52
N TRP A 78 5.38 10.43 -5.15
CA TRP A 78 4.52 10.39 -3.97
C TRP A 78 3.15 9.84 -4.32
N VAL A 79 2.74 8.77 -3.62
CA VAL A 79 1.38 8.24 -3.64
C VAL A 79 0.57 8.94 -2.54
N HIS A 80 -0.49 9.64 -2.94
CA HIS A 80 -1.31 10.42 -2.01
C HIS A 80 -2.09 9.54 -1.04
N PRO A 81 -2.27 9.97 0.21
CA PRO A 81 -3.20 9.32 1.11
C PRO A 81 -4.61 9.33 0.52
N HIS A 82 -5.34 8.24 0.70
CA HIS A 82 -6.72 8.15 0.24
C HIS A 82 -7.59 7.38 1.24
N TYR A 83 -8.89 7.54 1.11
CA TYR A 83 -9.86 6.87 1.95
C TYR A 83 -10.72 5.94 1.14
N ASP A 84 -10.85 4.70 1.62
CA ASP A 84 -11.79 3.73 1.10
C ASP A 84 -12.97 3.55 2.06
N HIS A 85 -14.15 3.38 1.49
CA HIS A 85 -15.36 3.14 2.26
C HIS A 85 -15.66 1.65 2.30
N TYR A 86 -15.63 1.11 3.50
CA TYR A 86 -15.98 -0.27 3.80
C TYR A 86 -17.27 -0.34 4.61
N ARG A 87 -17.74 -1.55 4.86
CA ARG A 87 -18.94 -1.79 5.68
C ARG A 87 -18.77 -1.28 7.11
N GLU A 88 -17.57 -1.34 7.63
CA GLU A 88 -17.19 -0.93 8.99
C GLU A 88 -16.97 0.59 9.11
N GLY A 89 -16.84 1.29 8.00
CA GLY A 89 -16.57 2.72 7.94
C GLY A 89 -15.49 3.09 6.92
N TRP A 90 -14.90 4.25 7.11
CA TRP A 90 -13.85 4.80 6.28
C TRP A 90 -12.47 4.43 6.82
N GLN A 91 -11.64 3.82 5.97
CA GLN A 91 -10.26 3.49 6.28
C GLN A 91 -9.31 4.40 5.51
N CYS A 92 -8.32 4.96 6.22
CA CYS A 92 -7.25 5.73 5.61
C CYS A 92 -6.13 4.81 5.13
N HIS A 93 -5.72 4.99 3.89
CA HIS A 93 -4.48 4.46 3.36
C HIS A 93 -3.46 5.60 3.34
N GLU A 94 -2.39 5.43 4.09
CA GLU A 94 -1.35 6.45 4.24
C GLU A 94 -0.59 6.67 2.93
N GLY A 95 -0.18 7.92 2.70
CA GLY A 95 0.69 8.23 1.59
C GLY A 95 2.09 7.64 1.79
N HIS A 96 2.73 7.33 0.69
CA HIS A 96 4.08 6.77 0.70
C HIS A 96 4.83 7.12 -0.58
N TRP A 97 6.15 6.97 -0.53
CA TRP A 97 6.99 7.05 -1.71
C TRP A 97 7.01 5.71 -2.43
N ASP A 98 6.81 5.76 -3.74
CA ASP A 98 6.87 4.60 -4.62
C ASP A 98 7.80 4.90 -5.80
N HIS A 99 8.09 3.89 -6.59
CA HIS A 99 8.91 3.99 -7.79
C HIS A 99 8.17 3.32 -8.96
N GLU A 100 8.39 3.86 -10.16
CA GLU A 100 7.94 3.16 -11.35
C GLU A 100 8.84 1.94 -11.53
N ASP A 101 8.32 0.77 -11.24
CA ASP A 101 8.91 -0.45 -11.71
C ASP A 101 8.81 -0.43 -13.24
N HIS A 102 9.91 -0.07 -13.90
CA HIS A 102 10.08 -0.38 -15.31
C HIS A 102 10.21 -1.89 -15.46
N ASP A 103 9.21 -2.60 -14.99
CA ASP A 103 9.06 -4.00 -15.30
C ASP A 103 8.75 -4.08 -16.79
N ASN A 104 9.81 -4.36 -17.57
CA ASN A 104 9.73 -4.52 -19.02
C ASN A 104 8.69 -5.60 -19.33
N GLY A 105 7.43 -5.14 -19.40
CA GLY A 105 6.32 -5.76 -20.07
C GLY A 105 6.32 -7.28 -20.15
N HIS A 106 6.06 -7.95 -19.05
CA HIS A 106 5.48 -9.29 -19.11
C HIS A 106 3.98 -9.21 -18.87
N TRP A 107 3.27 -8.45 -19.71
CA TRP A 107 1.85 -8.63 -19.88
C TRP A 107 1.66 -10.06 -20.40
N ARG A 108 1.48 -10.99 -19.47
CA ARG A 108 0.91 -12.28 -19.81
C ARG A 108 -0.51 -11.97 -20.25
N GLU A 109 -0.66 -11.84 -21.55
CA GLU A 109 -1.91 -11.90 -22.25
C GLU A 109 -2.59 -13.20 -21.81
N HIS A 110 -3.52 -13.10 -20.89
CA HIS A 110 -4.45 -14.17 -20.65
C HIS A 110 -5.33 -14.25 -21.88
N GLY A 111 -4.87 -15.09 -22.83
CA GLY A 111 -5.61 -15.44 -24.03
C GLY A 111 -6.97 -16.00 -23.62
N HIS A 112 -7.99 -15.20 -23.78
CA HIS A 112 -9.34 -15.71 -23.88
C HIS A 112 -9.44 -16.49 -25.15
N GLY A 113 -9.37 -17.82 -25.04
CA GLY A 113 -9.68 -18.71 -26.13
C GLY A 113 -11.08 -18.44 -26.64
N ARG A 114 -11.19 -17.76 -27.76
CA ARG A 114 -12.42 -17.71 -28.53
C ARG A 114 -12.57 -19.07 -29.17
N GLY A 115 -13.57 -19.81 -28.68
CA GLY A 115 -14.03 -21.01 -29.37
C GLY A 115 -14.50 -20.61 -30.77
N HIS A 116 -13.85 -21.17 -31.78
CA HIS A 116 -14.37 -21.20 -33.13
C HIS A 116 -15.64 -22.07 -33.11
N HIS A 117 -16.77 -21.44 -33.37
CA HIS A 117 -17.97 -22.17 -33.84
C HIS A 117 -17.80 -22.25 -35.36
N ASP A 118 -17.42 -23.43 -35.79
CA ASP A 118 -17.54 -23.82 -37.19
C ASP A 118 -19.06 -24.02 -37.50
N HIS A 119 -19.61 -23.11 -38.28
CA HIS A 119 -20.88 -23.30 -38.94
C HIS A 119 -20.59 -23.94 -40.30
N ASP A 120 -20.81 -25.25 -40.32
CA ASP A 120 -20.96 -25.97 -41.57
C ASP A 120 -22.34 -25.62 -42.15
N ASP A 121 -22.35 -24.71 -43.09
CA ASP A 121 -23.51 -24.54 -43.98
C ASP A 121 -23.36 -25.51 -45.14
N GLU A 122 -24.05 -26.61 -45.06
CA GLU A 122 -24.29 -27.48 -46.20
C GLU A 122 -25.35 -26.83 -47.10
N ASP A 123 -24.89 -26.33 -48.23
CA ASP A 123 -25.72 -26.03 -49.39
C ASP A 123 -26.28 -27.32 -49.96
N ARG A 124 -27.59 -27.36 -50.09
CA ARG A 124 -28.30 -28.26 -50.99
C ARG A 124 -29.31 -27.51 -51.83
N ASP A 125 -29.09 -27.59 -53.14
CA ASP A 125 -29.97 -27.42 -54.29
C ASP A 125 -30.70 -26.09 -54.44
#